data_8dcbc39ede014549fa2c5b3c35c5fecb
#
_entry.id   8dcbc39ede014549fa2c5b3c35c5fecb
#
_cell.length_a   1.000
_cell.length_b   1.000
_cell.length_c   1.000
_cell.angle_alpha   90.00
_cell.angle_beta   90.00
_cell.angle_gamma   90.00
#
_symmetry.space_group_name_H-M   'P 1'
#
loop_
_entity.id
_entity.type
_entity.pdbx_description
1 polymer ?
#
loop_
_entity_poly.entity_id
_entity_poly.type
_entity_poly.pdbx_seq_one_letter_code
_entity_poly.pdbx_strand_id
1 'polypeptide(L)' 'EIKKLSTTDLSDQDLLGHLLLVVKNIADKYQIKDYRVVINNGSEAGQTVFHLHLHILAGRSFNWPPG' A
#
# COMPACT_ATOMS: atom_id res chain seq x y z
N GLU A 1 14.68 -6.17 8.22
CA GLU A 1 13.59 -6.39 7.28
C GLU A 1 12.26 -5.96 7.90
N ILE A 2 11.47 -5.18 7.16
CA ILE A 2 10.24 -4.58 7.66
C ILE A 2 9.07 -5.54 7.44
N LYS A 3 8.44 -5.95 8.53
CA LYS A 3 7.32 -6.90 8.46
C LYS A 3 5.99 -6.20 8.26
N LYS A 4 5.78 -5.05 8.91
CA LYS A 4 4.51 -4.33 8.83
C LYS A 4 4.74 -2.86 9.16
N LEU A 5 3.75 -2.02 8.81
CA LEU A 5 3.87 -0.58 8.96
C LEU A 5 4.15 -0.17 10.42
N SER A 6 3.50 -0.81 11.38
CA SER A 6 3.65 -0.44 12.79
C SER A 6 5.03 -0.74 13.36
N THR A 7 5.87 -1.49 12.67
CA THR A 7 7.24 -1.75 13.09
C THR A 7 8.25 -0.82 12.44
N THR A 8 7.79 0.15 11.64
CA THR A 8 8.67 1.17 11.06
C THR A 8 8.91 2.30 12.07
N ASP A 9 9.94 3.09 11.81
CA ASP A 9 10.22 4.29 12.58
C ASP A 9 10.74 5.39 11.65
N LEU A 10 11.23 6.49 12.22
CA LEU A 10 11.65 7.64 11.44
C LEU A 10 12.77 7.30 10.44
N SER A 11 13.59 6.32 10.75
CA SER A 11 14.67 5.92 9.82
C SER A 11 14.13 5.28 8.54
N ASP A 12 12.87 4.87 8.52
CA ASP A 12 12.23 4.28 7.34
C ASP A 12 11.46 5.29 6.50
N GLN A 13 11.51 6.57 6.86
CA GLN A 13 10.70 7.60 6.21
C GLN A 13 10.95 7.67 4.70
N ASP A 14 12.20 7.65 4.29
CA ASP A 14 12.53 7.73 2.86
C ASP A 14 12.03 6.50 2.11
N LEU A 15 12.14 5.32 2.70
CA LEU A 15 11.64 4.10 2.09
C LEU A 15 10.12 4.16 1.93
N LEU A 16 9.40 4.60 2.96
CA LEU A 16 7.94 4.66 2.91
C LEU A 16 7.47 5.66 1.85
N GLY A 17 8.11 6.83 1.77
CA GLY A 17 7.81 7.79 0.73
C GLY A 17 8.13 7.24 -0.66
N HIS A 18 9.24 6.53 -0.79
CA HIS A 18 9.62 5.90 -2.05
C HIS A 18 8.56 4.89 -2.51
N LEU A 19 8.05 4.06 -1.59
CA LEU A 19 7.03 3.07 -1.93
C LEU A 19 5.77 3.73 -2.48
N LEU A 20 5.35 4.85 -1.89
CA LEU A 20 4.18 5.58 -2.40
C LEU A 20 4.43 6.17 -3.78
N LEU A 21 5.63 6.68 -4.03
CA LEU A 21 5.98 7.17 -5.36
C LEU A 21 6.05 6.04 -6.39
N VAL A 22 6.51 4.86 -6.00
CA VAL A 22 6.48 3.68 -6.87
C VAL A 22 5.05 3.33 -7.25
N VAL A 23 4.11 3.38 -6.29
CA VAL A 23 2.69 3.17 -6.58
C VAL A 23 2.20 4.14 -7.65
N LYS A 24 2.48 5.42 -7.48
CA LYS A 24 2.11 6.45 -8.46
C LYS A 24 2.70 6.17 -9.82
N ASN A 25 3.97 5.80 -9.87
CA ASN A 25 4.66 5.54 -11.13
C ASN A 25 4.09 4.30 -11.85
N ILE A 26 3.72 3.26 -11.10
CA ILE A 26 3.08 2.09 -11.67
C ILE A 26 1.71 2.47 -12.25
N ALA A 27 0.92 3.23 -11.51
CA ALA A 27 -0.38 3.68 -11.99
C ALA A 27 -0.24 4.50 -13.28
N ASP A 28 0.73 5.40 -13.33
CA ASP A 28 0.99 6.19 -14.53
C ASP A 28 1.38 5.31 -15.72
N LYS A 29 2.26 4.34 -15.48
CA LYS A 29 2.73 3.44 -16.55
C LYS A 29 1.59 2.67 -17.20
N TYR A 30 0.65 2.19 -16.40
CA TYR A 30 -0.49 1.42 -16.89
C TYR A 30 -1.73 2.28 -17.14
N GLN A 31 -1.59 3.61 -17.08
CA GLN A 31 -2.68 4.56 -17.34
C GLN A 31 -3.89 4.35 -16.44
N ILE A 32 -3.63 4.00 -15.19
CA ILE A 32 -4.66 3.82 -14.17
C ILE A 32 -4.89 5.19 -13.53
N LYS A 33 -6.10 5.75 -13.72
CA LYS A 33 -6.41 7.09 -13.20
C LYS A 33 -7.01 7.06 -11.81
N ASP A 34 -7.88 6.10 -11.55
CA ASP A 34 -8.58 5.96 -10.28
C ASP A 34 -8.19 4.66 -9.64
N TYR A 35 -7.67 4.75 -8.42
CA TYR A 35 -7.20 3.55 -7.72
C TYR A 35 -7.25 3.77 -6.22
N ARG A 36 -7.23 2.66 -5.50
CA ARG A 36 -7.15 2.64 -4.06
C ARG A 36 -5.86 1.96 -3.65
N VAL A 37 -5.19 2.53 -2.65
CA VAL A 37 -3.98 1.91 -2.09
C VAL A 37 -4.32 1.36 -0.73
N VAL A 38 -3.91 0.11 -0.47
CA VAL A 38 -4.17 -0.56 0.79
C VAL A 38 -2.87 -1.08 1.37
N ILE A 39 -2.67 -0.81 2.66
CA ILE A 39 -1.58 -1.38 3.44
C ILE A 39 -2.22 -2.10 4.62
N ASN A 40 -2.11 -3.42 4.67
CA ASN A 40 -2.62 -4.19 5.79
C ASN A 40 -1.56 -4.28 6.87
N ASN A 41 -1.92 -3.96 8.11
CA ASN A 41 -1.01 -4.03 9.24
C ASN A 41 -1.58 -5.00 10.27
N GLY A 42 -1.01 -6.19 10.34
CA GLY A 42 -1.42 -7.19 11.31
C GLY A 42 -2.43 -8.18 10.76
N SER A 43 -2.55 -9.32 11.43
CA SER A 43 -3.36 -10.42 10.92
C SER A 43 -4.84 -10.11 10.88
N GLU A 44 -5.35 -9.35 11.86
CA GLU A 44 -6.78 -9.03 11.89
C GLU A 44 -7.16 -7.96 10.86
N ALA A 45 -6.17 -7.23 10.33
CA ALA A 45 -6.40 -6.32 9.22
C ALA A 45 -6.29 -7.02 7.86
N GLY A 46 -5.99 -8.32 7.85
CA GLY A 46 -5.89 -9.09 6.62
C GLY A 46 -4.47 -9.30 6.12
N GLN A 47 -3.46 -8.95 6.93
CA GLN A 47 -2.09 -9.23 6.54
C GLN A 47 -1.78 -10.72 6.77
N THR A 48 -1.47 -11.42 5.68
CA THR A 48 -1.13 -12.85 5.75
C THR A 48 0.34 -13.10 5.44
N VAL A 49 0.99 -12.18 4.73
CA VAL A 49 2.43 -12.21 4.47
C VAL A 49 3.08 -11.10 5.30
N PHE A 50 3.97 -11.47 6.21
CA PHE A 50 4.57 -10.51 7.14
C PHE A 50 5.86 -9.94 6.56
N HIS A 51 5.69 -9.26 5.45
CA HIS A 51 6.67 -8.48 4.74
C HIS A 51 5.92 -7.26 4.21
N LEU A 52 6.36 -6.06 4.57
CA LEU A 52 5.64 -4.83 4.22
C LEU A 52 5.40 -4.76 2.72
N HIS A 53 4.15 -4.59 2.35
CA HIS A 53 3.76 -4.44 0.95
C HIS A 53 2.49 -3.60 0.83
N LEU A 54 2.32 -3.03 -0.36
CA LEU A 54 1.18 -2.19 -0.68
C LEU A 54 0.39 -2.82 -1.83
N HIS A 55 -0.93 -2.74 -1.73
CA HIS A 55 -1.82 -3.18 -2.79
C HIS A 55 -2.32 -1.98 -3.56
N ILE A 56 -2.37 -2.10 -4.88
CA ILE A 56 -3.02 -1.11 -5.76
C ILE A 56 -4.27 -1.79 -6.31
N LEU A 57 -5.43 -1.23 -6.00
CA LEU A 57 -6.71 -1.78 -6.45
C LEU A 57 -7.34 -0.83 -7.46
N ALA A 58 -7.71 -1.37 -8.62
CA ALA A 58 -8.30 -0.58 -9.70
C ALA A 58 -9.19 -1.44 -10.57
N GLY A 59 -9.89 -0.81 -11.50
CA GLY A 59 -10.67 -1.53 -12.50
C GLY A 59 -12.16 -1.57 -12.23
N ARG A 60 -12.62 -0.97 -11.13
CA ARG A 60 -14.03 -0.81 -10.82
C ARG A 60 -14.23 0.32 -9.84
N SER A 61 -15.47 0.73 -9.62
CA SER A 61 -15.78 1.68 -8.56
C SER A 61 -15.67 1.01 -7.20
N PHE A 62 -15.22 1.77 -6.22
CA PHE A 62 -15.09 1.30 -4.85
C PHE A 62 -16.06 2.07 -3.96
N ASN A 63 -16.61 1.38 -2.98
CA ASN A 63 -17.58 1.95 -2.07
C ASN A 63 -16.90 2.42 -0.76
N TRP A 64 -17.69 3.13 0.02
CA TRP A 64 -17.32 3.54 1.36
C TRP A 64 -18.35 3.03 2.35
N PRO A 65 -17.98 2.48 3.50
CA PRO A 65 -16.62 2.32 4.03
C PRO A 65 -15.79 1.30 3.24
N PRO A 66 -14.43 1.42 3.30
CA PRO A 66 -13.56 0.62 2.44
C PRO A 66 -13.39 -0.84 2.86
N GLY A 67 -13.94 -1.23 3.99
CA GLY A 67 -13.79 -2.60 4.47
C GLY A 67 -14.94 -3.10 5.26
#